data_399e59e320a512894bae7fead273c31c
#
_entry.id   399e59e320a512894bae7fead273c31c
#
_cell.length_a   1.000
_cell.length_b   1.000
_cell.length_c   1.000
_cell.angle_alpha   90.00
_cell.angle_beta   90.00
_cell.angle_gamma   90.00
#
_symmetry.space_group_name_H-M   'P 1'
#
loop_
_entity.id
_entity.type
_entity.pdbx_description
1 polymer ?
#
loop_
_entity_poly.entity_id
_entity_poly.type
_entity_poly.pdbx_seq_one_letter_code
_entity_poly.pdbx_strand_id
1 'polypeptide(L)'
;MRIGIDAGGTLIKIVTEHEGQREYQTFLTTEIEQVAQSLNDKKCSDISITGGNAKVLNDLLHCEAKHFIEFDAADKGVDILLKEQGIELDRYIFTNVGTGTSIHLADHQGQERVGGIGTGGGMIQGLGYLLTEIKDYQKLTDLAQQGNRDIIDLKVKHIYKNDTPPISGELTASNFGHVLLNLDKTFTDADKLASLIGVVGESVTTVSIHVAREHGAKDVVYIGSSFHNNPLLQQVVTDYTILRGFTPHYLNNGAFSGALGTLHL
;
A
#
# COMPACT_ATOMS: atom_id res chain seq x y z
N MET A 1 25.32 14.12 3.99
CA MET A 1 23.85 14.02 3.81
C MET A 1 23.60 13.21 2.53
N ARG A 2 22.88 12.11 2.63
CA ARG A 2 22.47 11.27 1.48
C ARG A 2 20.95 11.36 1.33
N ILE A 3 20.46 11.32 0.10
CA ILE A 3 19.03 11.45 -0.17
C ILE A 3 18.60 10.29 -1.07
N GLY A 4 17.64 9.50 -0.60
CA GLY A 4 16.97 8.47 -1.38
C GLY A 4 15.58 8.94 -1.80
N ILE A 5 15.21 8.72 -3.05
CA ILE A 5 13.96 9.20 -3.60
C ILE A 5 13.24 8.06 -4.35
N ASP A 6 11.98 7.86 -4.04
CA ASP A 6 11.04 7.08 -4.84
C ASP A 6 10.05 8.06 -5.51
N ALA A 7 10.31 8.39 -6.77
CA ALA A 7 9.45 9.25 -7.58
C ALA A 7 8.39 8.41 -8.29
N GLY A 8 7.34 8.04 -7.56
CA GLY A 8 6.24 7.20 -8.05
C GLY A 8 5.23 7.92 -8.93
N GLY A 9 4.18 7.21 -9.36
CA GLY A 9 3.14 7.75 -10.24
C GLY A 9 2.24 8.81 -9.58
N THR A 10 2.00 8.73 -8.28
CA THR A 10 1.11 9.63 -7.52
C THR A 10 1.86 10.41 -6.45
N LEU A 11 2.84 9.79 -5.80
CA LEU A 11 3.60 10.35 -4.70
C LEU A 11 5.11 10.29 -4.96
N ILE A 12 5.82 11.31 -4.50
CA ILE A 12 7.27 11.34 -4.37
C ILE A 12 7.60 11.15 -2.88
N LYS A 13 8.39 10.13 -2.57
CA LYS A 13 8.80 9.83 -1.19
C LYS A 13 10.30 10.05 -1.08
N ILE A 14 10.71 10.75 -0.06
CA ILE A 14 12.10 11.13 0.16
C ILE A 14 12.54 10.66 1.54
N VAL A 15 13.69 10.01 1.58
CA VAL A 15 14.41 9.70 2.82
C VAL A 15 15.72 10.47 2.80
N THR A 16 15.89 11.36 3.75
CA THR A 16 17.16 12.08 3.95
C THR A 16 17.89 11.44 5.13
N GLU A 17 19.13 11.04 4.92
CA GLU A 17 19.98 10.47 5.97
C GLU A 17 21.18 11.39 6.25
N HIS A 18 21.32 11.80 7.51
CA HIS A 18 22.42 12.63 7.99
C HIS A 18 22.85 12.20 9.39
N GLU A 19 24.12 11.87 9.57
CA GLU A 19 24.70 11.46 10.88
C GLU A 19 23.92 10.30 11.56
N GLY A 20 23.41 9.37 10.76
CA GLY A 20 22.65 8.21 11.27
C GLY A 20 21.20 8.51 11.62
N GLN A 21 20.74 9.74 11.44
CA GLN A 21 19.32 10.11 11.58
C GLN A 21 18.65 10.16 10.23
N ARG A 22 17.36 9.76 10.19
CA ARG A 22 16.54 9.77 8.97
C ARG A 22 15.33 10.67 9.14
N GLU A 23 15.08 11.45 8.08
CA GLU A 23 13.84 12.20 7.89
C GLU A 23 13.07 11.63 6.71
N TYR A 24 11.74 11.58 6.85
CA TYR A 24 10.83 11.01 5.87
C TYR A 24 9.86 12.09 5.39
N GLN A 25 9.80 12.32 4.08
CA GLN A 25 8.93 13.33 3.48
C GLN A 25 8.16 12.75 2.31
N THR A 26 6.90 13.20 2.14
CA THR A 26 6.05 12.80 1.01
C THR A 26 5.49 14.05 0.33
N PHE A 27 5.50 14.05 -0.99
CA PHE A 27 4.95 15.10 -1.86
C PHE A 27 4.04 14.48 -2.90
N LEU A 28 3.13 15.25 -3.47
CA LEU A 28 2.39 14.83 -4.66
C LEU A 28 3.33 14.87 -5.88
N THR A 29 3.15 13.96 -6.82
CA THR A 29 3.94 13.97 -8.07
C THR A 29 3.69 15.25 -8.89
N THR A 30 2.54 15.92 -8.70
CA THR A 30 2.25 17.22 -9.28
C THR A 30 3.14 18.35 -8.72
N GLU A 31 3.85 18.12 -7.60
CA GLU A 31 4.78 19.07 -6.96
C GLU A 31 6.24 18.81 -7.36
N ILE A 32 6.49 17.99 -8.38
CA ILE A 32 7.84 17.52 -8.76
C ILE A 32 8.82 18.67 -9.02
N GLU A 33 8.36 19.78 -9.62
CA GLU A 33 9.20 20.96 -9.86
C GLU A 33 9.61 21.66 -8.56
N GLN A 34 8.69 21.76 -7.59
CA GLN A 34 8.97 22.34 -6.27
C GLN A 34 9.94 21.47 -5.46
N VAL A 35 9.78 20.13 -5.57
CA VAL A 35 10.71 19.16 -4.97
C VAL A 35 12.10 19.34 -5.57
N ALA A 36 12.22 19.38 -6.89
CA ALA A 36 13.49 19.60 -7.57
C ALA A 36 14.17 20.91 -7.15
N GLN A 37 13.40 22.01 -7.12
CA GLN A 37 13.90 23.32 -6.67
C GLN A 37 14.43 23.26 -5.24
N SER A 38 13.70 22.64 -4.30
CA SER A 38 14.15 22.48 -2.92
C SER A 38 15.44 21.69 -2.79
N LEU A 39 15.61 20.63 -3.59
CA LEU A 39 16.84 19.82 -3.62
C LEU A 39 18.02 20.63 -4.20
N ASN A 40 17.80 21.39 -5.26
CA ASN A 40 18.80 22.25 -5.88
C ASN A 40 19.26 23.39 -4.94
N ASP A 41 18.33 24.01 -4.22
CA ASP A 41 18.63 25.08 -3.26
C ASP A 41 19.49 24.58 -2.08
N LYS A 42 19.26 23.34 -1.64
CA LYS A 42 20.07 22.67 -0.60
C LYS A 42 21.44 22.19 -1.12
N LYS A 43 21.74 22.36 -2.43
CA LYS A 43 22.98 21.89 -3.09
C LYS A 43 23.27 20.42 -2.81
N CYS A 44 22.22 19.59 -2.84
CA CYS A 44 22.35 18.16 -2.62
C CYS A 44 23.11 17.53 -3.79
N SER A 45 24.15 16.75 -3.48
CA SER A 45 25.01 16.10 -4.49
C SER A 45 25.05 14.57 -4.40
N ASP A 46 24.50 13.99 -3.33
CA ASP A 46 24.43 12.53 -3.16
C ASP A 46 22.97 12.10 -3.14
N ILE A 47 22.40 12.00 -4.34
CA ILE A 47 21.00 11.66 -4.57
C ILE A 47 20.94 10.31 -5.27
N SER A 48 20.15 9.40 -4.71
CA SER A 48 19.79 8.11 -5.28
C SER A 48 18.29 8.08 -5.56
N ILE A 49 17.88 7.63 -6.74
CA ILE A 49 16.50 7.78 -7.20
C ILE A 49 15.97 6.50 -7.85
N THR A 50 14.68 6.24 -7.62
CA THR A 50 13.91 5.18 -8.27
C THR A 50 12.49 5.66 -8.57
N GLY A 51 11.68 4.81 -9.21
CA GLY A 51 10.27 5.05 -9.51
C GLY A 51 10.01 5.54 -10.93
N GLY A 52 8.76 5.47 -11.36
CA GLY A 52 8.35 5.77 -12.74
C GLY A 52 8.62 7.20 -13.22
N ASN A 53 8.68 8.17 -12.31
CA ASN A 53 9.01 9.58 -12.59
C ASN A 53 10.45 9.96 -12.25
N ALA A 54 11.32 8.98 -11.95
CA ALA A 54 12.72 9.21 -11.61
C ALA A 54 13.46 10.03 -12.68
N LYS A 55 13.26 9.71 -13.96
CA LYS A 55 13.87 10.46 -15.08
C LYS A 55 13.38 11.92 -15.11
N VAL A 56 12.09 12.16 -14.96
CA VAL A 56 11.52 13.52 -14.98
C VAL A 56 12.12 14.36 -13.86
N LEU A 57 12.22 13.80 -12.64
CA LEU A 57 12.82 14.50 -11.52
C LEU A 57 14.32 14.75 -11.75
N ASN A 58 15.06 13.75 -12.24
CA ASN A 58 16.50 13.89 -12.53
C ASN A 58 16.79 15.00 -13.54
N ASP A 59 15.96 15.13 -14.59
CA ASP A 59 16.11 16.16 -15.61
C ASP A 59 15.92 17.59 -15.05
N LEU A 60 15.30 17.74 -13.88
CA LEU A 60 15.10 19.01 -13.17
C LEU A 60 16.19 19.29 -12.11
N LEU A 61 17.01 18.30 -11.76
CA LEU A 61 18.08 18.46 -10.79
C LEU A 61 19.32 19.11 -11.42
N HIS A 62 20.08 19.86 -10.60
CA HIS A 62 21.37 20.43 -11.00
C HIS A 62 22.56 19.45 -10.83
N CYS A 63 22.33 18.27 -10.32
CA CYS A 63 23.30 17.19 -10.19
C CYS A 63 22.71 15.90 -10.79
N GLU A 64 23.56 14.99 -11.20
CA GLU A 64 23.14 13.68 -11.69
C GLU A 64 22.88 12.76 -10.50
N ALA A 65 21.66 12.20 -10.43
CA ALA A 65 21.29 11.22 -9.42
C ALA A 65 21.67 9.80 -9.88
N LYS A 66 21.97 8.92 -8.90
CA LYS A 66 22.16 7.49 -9.17
C LYS A 66 20.80 6.83 -9.33
N HIS A 67 20.56 6.13 -10.42
CA HIS A 67 19.30 5.47 -10.73
C HIS A 67 19.32 3.99 -10.33
N PHE A 68 18.24 3.55 -9.68
CA PHE A 68 18.06 2.15 -9.28
C PHE A 68 16.71 1.62 -9.77
N ILE A 69 16.66 0.30 -9.98
CA ILE A 69 15.43 -0.41 -10.34
C ILE A 69 14.46 -0.37 -9.13
N GLU A 70 13.20 -0.04 -9.38
CA GLU A 70 12.18 0.18 -8.34
C GLU A 70 12.02 -1.06 -7.45
N PHE A 71 12.03 -2.23 -8.04
CA PHE A 71 11.81 -3.47 -7.29
C PHE A 71 13.00 -3.84 -6.41
N ASP A 72 14.22 -3.62 -6.88
CA ASP A 72 15.44 -3.86 -6.10
C ASP A 72 15.53 -2.87 -4.93
N ALA A 73 15.17 -1.61 -5.18
CA ALA A 73 15.12 -0.59 -4.15
C ALA A 73 14.07 -0.90 -3.09
N ALA A 74 12.87 -1.33 -3.49
CA ALA A 74 11.81 -1.70 -2.56
C ALA A 74 12.22 -2.91 -1.70
N ASP A 75 12.79 -3.95 -2.28
CA ASP A 75 13.29 -5.14 -1.58
C ASP A 75 14.37 -4.78 -0.57
N LYS A 76 15.39 -4.02 -1.00
CA LYS A 76 16.45 -3.55 -0.12
C LYS A 76 15.92 -2.77 1.07
N GLY A 77 14.95 -1.90 0.83
CA GLY A 77 14.29 -1.13 1.91
C GLY A 77 13.48 -2.00 2.85
N VAL A 78 12.78 -3.02 2.34
CA VAL A 78 12.05 -4.00 3.17
C VAL A 78 13.02 -4.78 4.06
N ASP A 79 14.13 -5.28 3.52
CA ASP A 79 15.17 -6.00 4.28
C ASP A 79 15.73 -5.14 5.44
N ILE A 80 16.00 -3.86 5.18
CA ILE A 80 16.46 -2.92 6.21
C ILE A 80 15.41 -2.75 7.30
N LEU A 81 14.15 -2.49 6.93
CA LEU A 81 13.07 -2.24 7.87
C LEU A 81 12.72 -3.47 8.70
N LEU A 82 12.77 -4.67 8.13
CA LEU A 82 12.60 -5.94 8.86
C LEU A 82 13.68 -6.09 9.94
N LYS A 83 14.95 -5.89 9.57
CA LYS A 83 16.09 -5.97 10.51
C LYS A 83 15.99 -4.95 11.63
N GLU A 84 15.64 -3.71 11.33
CA GLU A 84 15.50 -2.64 12.32
C GLU A 84 14.36 -2.91 13.31
N GLN A 85 13.33 -3.65 12.90
CA GLN A 85 12.20 -4.01 13.74
C GLN A 85 12.34 -5.39 14.39
N GLY A 86 13.49 -6.05 14.21
CA GLY A 86 13.79 -7.37 14.80
C GLY A 86 12.87 -8.48 14.25
N ILE A 87 12.40 -8.34 13.01
CA ILE A 87 11.57 -9.34 12.33
C ILE A 87 12.48 -10.17 11.43
N GLU A 88 12.60 -11.45 11.73
CA GLU A 88 13.39 -12.40 10.95
C GLU A 88 12.45 -13.32 10.17
N LEU A 89 12.55 -13.29 8.84
CA LEU A 89 11.74 -14.09 7.92
C LEU A 89 12.65 -14.76 6.89
N ASP A 90 12.54 -16.09 6.77
CA ASP A 90 13.36 -16.86 5.81
C ASP A 90 12.82 -16.77 4.38
N ARG A 91 11.47 -16.86 4.24
CA ARG A 91 10.75 -16.78 2.98
C ARG A 91 9.41 -16.14 3.22
N TYR A 92 9.15 -15.06 2.50
CA TYR A 92 7.92 -14.29 2.65
C TYR A 92 7.48 -13.65 1.33
N ILE A 93 6.22 -13.28 1.28
CA ILE A 93 5.72 -12.39 0.23
C ILE A 93 5.72 -10.97 0.78
N PHE A 94 6.27 -10.00 0.06
CA PHE A 94 5.93 -8.62 0.35
C PHE A 94 5.02 -8.03 -0.72
N THR A 95 3.99 -7.34 -0.24
CA THR A 95 2.93 -6.73 -1.05
C THR A 95 3.01 -5.23 -0.89
N ASN A 96 3.39 -4.54 -1.95
CA ASN A 96 3.49 -3.09 -1.99
C ASN A 96 2.20 -2.49 -2.55
N VAL A 97 1.38 -1.88 -1.68
CA VAL A 97 0.10 -1.26 -2.03
C VAL A 97 0.29 0.25 -2.17
N GLY A 98 0.71 0.65 -3.36
CA GLY A 98 0.81 2.05 -3.80
C GLY A 98 -0.43 2.48 -4.58
N THR A 99 -0.24 3.14 -5.73
CA THR A 99 -1.33 3.47 -6.68
C THR A 99 -2.03 2.20 -7.18
N GLY A 100 -1.26 1.20 -7.59
CA GLY A 100 -1.65 -0.19 -7.75
C GLY A 100 -0.95 -1.06 -6.73
N THR A 101 -0.92 -2.38 -6.95
CA THR A 101 -0.27 -3.33 -6.06
C THR A 101 0.75 -4.18 -6.83
N SER A 102 1.96 -4.29 -6.32
CA SER A 102 2.96 -5.26 -6.75
C SER A 102 3.21 -6.29 -5.65
N ILE A 103 3.48 -7.54 -6.05
CA ILE A 103 3.66 -8.68 -5.16
C ILE A 103 4.98 -9.33 -5.49
N HIS A 104 5.80 -9.53 -4.47
CA HIS A 104 7.15 -10.04 -4.58
C HIS A 104 7.37 -11.21 -3.63
N LEU A 105 8.04 -12.23 -4.12
CA LEU A 105 8.64 -13.26 -3.29
C LEU A 105 10.02 -12.77 -2.85
N ALA A 106 10.33 -12.92 -1.58
CA ALA A 106 11.67 -12.66 -1.05
C ALA A 106 12.12 -13.83 -0.16
N ASP A 107 13.39 -14.20 -0.30
CA ASP A 107 14.08 -15.18 0.54
C ASP A 107 15.60 -14.91 0.53
N HIS A 108 16.39 -15.83 1.12
CA HIS A 108 17.85 -15.72 1.17
C HIS A 108 18.56 -15.73 -0.20
N GLN A 109 17.86 -16.04 -1.30
CA GLN A 109 18.42 -16.00 -2.65
C GLN A 109 18.19 -14.64 -3.34
N GLY A 110 17.34 -13.79 -2.78
CA GLY A 110 16.95 -12.47 -3.30
C GLY A 110 15.45 -12.32 -3.43
N GLN A 111 15.05 -11.38 -4.28
CA GLN A 111 13.65 -11.10 -4.55
C GLN A 111 13.27 -11.36 -6.01
N GLU A 112 12.02 -11.70 -6.22
CA GLU A 112 11.41 -11.80 -7.54
C GLU A 112 10.01 -11.18 -7.51
N ARG A 113 9.68 -10.34 -8.53
CA ARG A 113 8.31 -9.89 -8.71
C ARG A 113 7.45 -11.01 -9.28
N VAL A 114 6.55 -11.55 -8.47
CA VAL A 114 5.73 -12.73 -8.80
C VAL A 114 4.27 -12.38 -9.13
N GLY A 115 3.86 -11.12 -8.97
CA GLY A 115 2.48 -10.73 -9.29
C GLY A 115 2.22 -9.23 -9.16
N GLY A 116 0.96 -8.88 -9.36
CA GLY A 116 0.44 -7.53 -9.17
C GLY A 116 -0.97 -7.37 -9.73
N ILE A 117 -1.67 -6.37 -9.24
CA ILE A 117 -3.03 -6.01 -9.69
C ILE A 117 -3.19 -4.49 -9.75
N GLY A 118 -4.13 -4.02 -10.58
CA GLY A 118 -4.46 -2.59 -10.67
C GLY A 118 -5.25 -2.04 -9.47
N THR A 119 -5.54 -2.87 -8.48
CA THR A 119 -6.25 -2.48 -7.26
C THR A 119 -5.26 -1.95 -6.22
N GLY A 120 -5.53 -0.77 -5.67
CA GLY A 120 -4.67 -0.11 -4.69
C GLY A 120 -5.20 1.27 -4.31
N GLY A 121 -4.33 2.14 -3.84
CA GLY A 121 -4.67 3.51 -3.43
C GLY A 121 -5.27 4.37 -4.54
N GLY A 122 -4.86 4.15 -5.79
CA GLY A 122 -5.45 4.81 -6.96
C GLY A 122 -6.93 4.47 -7.13
N MET A 123 -7.33 3.21 -6.88
CA MET A 123 -8.74 2.81 -6.88
C MET A 123 -9.50 3.46 -5.73
N ILE A 124 -8.94 3.49 -4.51
CA ILE A 124 -9.56 4.15 -3.36
C ILE A 124 -9.82 5.62 -3.69
N GLN A 125 -8.83 6.33 -4.22
CA GLN A 125 -8.95 7.75 -4.52
C GLN A 125 -9.87 8.03 -5.71
N GLY A 126 -9.68 7.31 -6.83
CA GLY A 126 -10.44 7.55 -8.07
C GLY A 126 -11.91 7.16 -7.92
N LEU A 127 -12.18 5.94 -7.48
CA LEU A 127 -13.56 5.49 -7.29
C LEU A 127 -14.22 6.15 -6.07
N GLY A 128 -13.45 6.45 -5.02
CA GLY A 128 -13.90 7.23 -3.89
C GLY A 128 -14.41 8.61 -4.32
N TYR A 129 -13.64 9.31 -5.17
CA TYR A 129 -14.08 10.58 -5.77
C TYR A 129 -15.38 10.43 -6.60
N LEU A 130 -15.46 9.41 -7.44
CA LEU A 130 -16.65 9.18 -8.26
C LEU A 130 -17.91 8.89 -7.43
N LEU A 131 -17.75 8.29 -6.25
CA LEU A 131 -18.86 7.95 -5.35
C LEU A 131 -19.28 9.10 -4.43
N THR A 132 -18.38 10.04 -4.11
CA THR A 132 -18.56 11.02 -3.01
C THR A 132 -18.12 12.44 -3.34
N GLU A 133 -17.46 12.67 -4.48
CA GLU A 133 -16.84 13.94 -4.89
C GLU A 133 -15.69 14.43 -3.97
N ILE A 134 -15.28 13.64 -3.00
CA ILE A 134 -14.15 13.95 -2.11
C ILE A 134 -12.84 13.65 -2.82
N LYS A 135 -11.95 14.65 -2.94
CA LYS A 135 -10.64 14.53 -3.62
C LYS A 135 -9.49 14.15 -2.70
N ASP A 136 -9.59 14.56 -1.45
CA ASP A 136 -8.53 14.38 -0.46
C ASP A 136 -8.53 12.95 0.08
N TYR A 137 -7.39 12.25 -0.07
CA TYR A 137 -7.26 10.85 0.34
C TYR A 137 -7.47 10.66 1.84
N GLN A 138 -6.93 11.56 2.68
CA GLN A 138 -7.08 11.46 4.13
C GLN A 138 -8.55 11.62 4.55
N LYS A 139 -9.26 12.56 3.95
CA LYS A 139 -10.70 12.73 4.21
C LYS A 139 -11.51 11.51 3.78
N LEU A 140 -11.16 10.88 2.64
CA LEU A 140 -11.81 9.63 2.22
C LEU A 140 -11.62 8.53 3.26
N THR A 141 -10.39 8.31 3.73
CA THR A 141 -10.07 7.26 4.68
C THR A 141 -10.62 7.53 6.07
N ASP A 142 -10.62 8.78 6.53
CA ASP A 142 -11.22 9.18 7.82
C ASP A 142 -12.73 8.98 7.83
N LEU A 143 -13.41 9.35 6.74
CA LEU A 143 -14.85 9.17 6.61
C LEU A 143 -15.22 7.68 6.53
N ALA A 144 -14.44 6.88 5.81
CA ALA A 144 -14.66 5.44 5.67
C ALA A 144 -14.67 4.70 7.01
N GLN A 145 -13.89 5.16 8.00
CA GLN A 145 -13.87 4.55 9.34
C GLN A 145 -15.21 4.62 10.08
N GLN A 146 -16.08 5.53 9.67
CA GLN A 146 -17.42 5.71 10.26
C GLN A 146 -18.50 4.89 9.54
N GLY A 147 -18.14 4.25 8.43
CA GLY A 147 -19.08 3.55 7.57
C GLY A 147 -19.44 2.15 8.05
N ASN A 148 -20.65 1.73 7.70
CA ASN A 148 -21.14 0.38 7.95
C ASN A 148 -21.21 -0.42 6.65
N ARG A 149 -20.28 -1.35 6.48
CA ARG A 149 -20.21 -2.23 5.30
C ARG A 149 -21.40 -3.18 5.18
N ASP A 150 -22.03 -3.57 6.30
CA ASP A 150 -23.09 -4.60 6.31
C ASP A 150 -24.35 -4.21 5.52
N ILE A 151 -24.56 -2.92 5.28
CA ILE A 151 -25.70 -2.45 4.47
C ILE A 151 -25.39 -2.40 2.96
N ILE A 152 -24.12 -2.45 2.58
CA ILE A 152 -23.64 -2.38 1.19
C ILE A 152 -23.08 -3.72 0.72
N ASP A 153 -22.25 -4.38 1.57
CA ASP A 153 -21.64 -5.66 1.26
C ASP A 153 -22.53 -6.82 1.70
N LEU A 154 -22.77 -7.77 0.81
CA LEU A 154 -23.45 -9.01 1.15
C LEU A 154 -22.46 -9.96 1.82
N LYS A 155 -22.56 -10.14 3.11
CA LYS A 155 -21.76 -11.11 3.88
C LYS A 155 -22.42 -12.47 3.92
N VAL A 156 -21.63 -13.51 4.20
CA VAL A 156 -22.13 -14.90 4.32
C VAL A 156 -23.25 -15.01 5.35
N LYS A 157 -23.15 -14.34 6.52
CA LYS A 157 -24.21 -14.29 7.53
C LYS A 157 -25.55 -13.78 7.01
N HIS A 158 -25.55 -12.88 6.03
CA HIS A 158 -26.78 -12.35 5.44
C HIS A 158 -27.49 -13.36 4.54
N ILE A 159 -26.75 -14.32 3.96
CA ILE A 159 -27.27 -15.39 3.12
C ILE A 159 -27.88 -16.50 3.98
N TYR A 160 -27.13 -16.94 4.99
CA TYR A 160 -27.52 -18.08 5.83
C TYR A 160 -28.55 -17.72 6.91
N LYS A 161 -28.67 -16.43 7.28
CA LYS A 161 -29.65 -15.91 8.26
C LYS A 161 -29.67 -16.71 9.57
N ASN A 162 -30.53 -17.73 9.65
CA ASN A 162 -30.76 -18.54 10.86
C ASN A 162 -29.98 -19.88 10.84
N ASP A 163 -29.32 -20.21 9.75
CA ASP A 163 -28.54 -21.44 9.61
C ASP A 163 -27.06 -21.19 9.94
N THR A 164 -26.35 -22.25 10.34
CA THR A 164 -24.91 -22.19 10.56
C THR A 164 -24.20 -22.26 9.22
N PRO A 165 -23.46 -21.21 8.80
CA PRO A 165 -22.75 -21.23 7.54
C PRO A 165 -21.54 -22.18 7.59
N PRO A 166 -21.14 -22.82 6.46
CA PRO A 166 -19.99 -23.72 6.39
C PRO A 166 -18.64 -23.00 6.48
N ILE A 167 -18.63 -21.68 6.39
CA ILE A 167 -17.47 -20.78 6.49
C ILE A 167 -17.83 -19.59 7.38
N SER A 168 -16.84 -18.77 7.77
CA SER A 168 -17.11 -17.59 8.62
C SER A 168 -18.20 -16.70 8.04
N GLY A 169 -19.20 -16.37 8.85
CA GLY A 169 -20.30 -15.46 8.51
C GLY A 169 -19.84 -14.04 8.18
N GLU A 170 -18.67 -13.63 8.66
CA GLU A 170 -18.11 -12.30 8.44
C GLU A 170 -17.40 -12.16 7.09
N LEU A 171 -17.18 -13.27 6.37
CA LEU A 171 -16.66 -13.21 5.02
C LEU A 171 -17.63 -12.48 4.07
N THR A 172 -17.08 -11.65 3.21
CA THR A 172 -17.83 -11.01 2.13
C THR A 172 -18.12 -12.03 1.04
N ALA A 173 -19.40 -12.30 0.80
CA ALA A 173 -19.86 -13.13 -0.30
C ALA A 173 -19.94 -12.32 -1.61
N SER A 174 -20.31 -11.03 -1.51
CA SER A 174 -20.33 -10.12 -2.65
C SER A 174 -20.13 -8.69 -2.19
N ASN A 175 -19.02 -8.08 -2.59
CA ASN A 175 -18.82 -6.65 -2.38
C ASN A 175 -19.90 -5.87 -3.15
N PHE A 176 -20.50 -4.86 -2.50
CA PHE A 176 -21.64 -4.10 -2.99
C PHE A 176 -22.90 -4.93 -3.31
N GLY A 177 -22.89 -6.23 -3.05
CA GLY A 177 -23.98 -7.14 -3.40
C GLY A 177 -25.26 -6.98 -2.57
N HIS A 178 -25.21 -6.24 -1.45
CA HIS A 178 -26.37 -6.01 -0.58
C HIS A 178 -27.17 -4.76 -0.96
N VAL A 179 -26.65 -3.92 -1.84
CA VAL A 179 -27.27 -2.62 -2.21
C VAL A 179 -28.70 -2.81 -2.73
N LEU A 180 -28.88 -3.68 -3.72
CA LEU A 180 -30.21 -3.90 -4.32
C LEU A 180 -31.20 -4.63 -3.38
N LEU A 181 -30.73 -5.22 -2.28
CA LEU A 181 -31.55 -5.86 -1.25
C LEU A 181 -31.92 -4.90 -0.12
N ASN A 182 -31.35 -3.71 -0.09
CA ASN A 182 -31.51 -2.67 0.94
C ASN A 182 -31.93 -1.31 0.37
N LEU A 183 -32.70 -1.26 -0.70
CA LEU A 183 -33.11 -0.01 -1.37
C LEU A 183 -33.99 0.89 -0.49
N ASP A 184 -34.52 0.36 0.59
CA ASP A 184 -35.26 1.10 1.62
C ASP A 184 -34.34 1.86 2.60
N LYS A 185 -33.04 1.60 2.57
CA LYS A 185 -32.05 2.24 3.42
C LYS A 185 -31.33 3.39 2.72
N THR A 186 -30.84 4.32 3.51
CA THR A 186 -29.96 5.38 3.02
C THR A 186 -28.51 4.89 3.08
N PHE A 187 -27.78 4.98 1.98
CA PHE A 187 -26.32 4.68 1.90
C PHE A 187 -25.55 5.99 2.04
N THR A 188 -24.88 6.15 3.17
CA THR A 188 -24.02 7.34 3.37
C THR A 188 -22.72 7.23 2.59
N ASP A 189 -22.01 8.35 2.41
CA ASP A 189 -20.70 8.34 1.78
C ASP A 189 -19.68 7.54 2.61
N ALA A 190 -19.82 7.55 3.93
CA ALA A 190 -19.02 6.71 4.81
C ALA A 190 -19.19 5.22 4.51
N ASP A 191 -20.43 4.75 4.32
CA ASP A 191 -20.72 3.34 4.02
C ASP A 191 -20.15 2.91 2.66
N LYS A 192 -20.31 3.76 1.63
CA LYS A 192 -19.76 3.53 0.29
C LYS A 192 -18.24 3.42 0.33
N LEU A 193 -17.58 4.34 1.04
CA LEU A 193 -16.13 4.37 1.17
C LEU A 193 -15.59 3.20 2.00
N ALA A 194 -16.29 2.81 3.08
CA ALA A 194 -15.92 1.63 3.86
C ALA A 194 -15.95 0.36 3.01
N SER A 195 -17.00 0.18 2.20
CA SER A 195 -17.11 -0.96 1.28
C SER A 195 -16.07 -0.92 0.17
N LEU A 196 -15.77 0.27 -0.36
CA LEU A 196 -14.68 0.43 -1.34
C LEU A 196 -13.32 0.03 -0.76
N ILE A 197 -12.98 0.47 0.46
CA ILE A 197 -11.75 0.03 1.15
C ILE A 197 -11.77 -1.48 1.39
N GLY A 198 -12.94 -2.03 1.71
CA GLY A 198 -13.14 -3.47 1.81
C GLY A 198 -12.79 -4.22 0.53
N VAL A 199 -13.31 -3.79 -0.62
CA VAL A 199 -12.99 -4.36 -1.94
C VAL A 199 -11.48 -4.36 -2.18
N VAL A 200 -10.82 -3.23 -1.92
CA VAL A 200 -9.38 -3.10 -2.15
C VAL A 200 -8.61 -4.05 -1.22
N GLY A 201 -8.90 -4.02 0.08
CA GLY A 201 -8.21 -4.86 1.06
C GLY A 201 -8.40 -6.36 0.79
N GLU A 202 -9.63 -6.79 0.55
CA GLU A 202 -9.94 -8.18 0.26
C GLU A 202 -9.30 -8.69 -1.05
N SER A 203 -9.30 -7.85 -2.10
CA SER A 203 -8.67 -8.19 -3.38
C SER A 203 -7.16 -8.33 -3.24
N VAL A 204 -6.51 -7.32 -2.65
CA VAL A 204 -5.06 -7.33 -2.40
C VAL A 204 -4.67 -8.55 -1.57
N THR A 205 -5.35 -8.78 -0.45
CA THR A 205 -5.05 -9.91 0.44
C THR A 205 -5.27 -11.25 -0.25
N THR A 206 -6.36 -11.41 -1.00
CA THR A 206 -6.66 -12.66 -1.68
C THR A 206 -5.56 -13.03 -2.68
N VAL A 207 -5.12 -12.08 -3.50
CA VAL A 207 -4.03 -12.33 -4.46
C VAL A 207 -2.72 -12.62 -3.73
N SER A 208 -2.37 -11.83 -2.71
CA SER A 208 -1.13 -12.03 -1.93
C SER A 208 -1.07 -13.41 -1.26
N ILE A 209 -2.19 -13.87 -0.69
CA ILE A 209 -2.27 -15.19 -0.05
C ILE A 209 -2.18 -16.33 -1.08
N HIS A 210 -2.81 -16.19 -2.25
CA HIS A 210 -2.68 -17.20 -3.29
C HIS A 210 -1.23 -17.33 -3.77
N VAL A 211 -0.55 -16.21 -3.98
CA VAL A 211 0.88 -16.18 -4.33
C VAL A 211 1.73 -16.76 -3.19
N ALA A 212 1.46 -16.37 -1.93
CA ALA A 212 2.18 -16.91 -0.77
C ALA A 212 2.05 -18.45 -0.69
N ARG A 213 0.85 -18.96 -0.90
CA ARG A 213 0.58 -20.40 -0.89
C ARG A 213 1.31 -21.14 -2.02
N GLU A 214 1.30 -20.57 -3.23
CA GLU A 214 1.98 -21.14 -4.40
C GLU A 214 3.49 -21.25 -4.17
N HIS A 215 4.09 -20.24 -3.52
CA HIS A 215 5.51 -20.20 -3.23
C HIS A 215 5.91 -20.77 -1.85
N GLY A 216 4.98 -21.36 -1.11
CA GLY A 216 5.26 -21.98 0.19
C GLY A 216 5.60 -20.98 1.31
N ALA A 217 5.28 -19.69 1.15
CA ALA A 217 5.44 -18.68 2.18
C ALA A 217 4.24 -18.71 3.17
N LYS A 218 4.48 -18.33 4.42
CA LYS A 218 3.46 -18.19 5.46
C LYS A 218 3.27 -16.74 5.90
N ASP A 219 4.30 -15.94 5.71
CA ASP A 219 4.39 -14.56 6.13
C ASP A 219 4.12 -13.64 4.93
N VAL A 220 3.30 -12.62 5.16
CA VAL A 220 3.00 -11.58 4.17
C VAL A 220 3.31 -10.23 4.78
N VAL A 221 4.32 -9.56 4.22
CA VAL A 221 4.73 -8.22 4.62
C VAL A 221 3.98 -7.21 3.77
N TYR A 222 3.18 -6.37 4.39
CA TYR A 222 2.42 -5.32 3.72
C TYR A 222 3.13 -3.97 3.86
N ILE A 223 3.42 -3.36 2.73
CA ILE A 223 4.04 -2.04 2.62
C ILE A 223 3.26 -1.16 1.63
N GLY A 224 3.63 0.09 1.53
CA GLY A 224 3.08 1.03 0.56
C GLY A 224 2.26 2.14 1.19
N SER A 225 2.09 3.22 0.42
CA SER A 225 1.46 4.47 0.89
C SER A 225 -0.03 4.34 1.17
N SER A 226 -0.73 3.34 0.61
CA SER A 226 -2.16 3.17 0.83
C SER A 226 -2.52 2.78 2.27
N PHE A 227 -1.56 2.25 3.03
CA PHE A 227 -1.73 1.94 4.46
C PHE A 227 -1.49 3.14 5.38
N HIS A 228 -0.85 4.21 4.87
CA HIS A 228 -0.56 5.38 5.69
C HIS A 228 -1.87 6.06 6.10
N ASN A 229 -2.06 6.26 7.40
CA ASN A 229 -3.29 6.83 7.98
C ASN A 229 -4.59 6.18 7.47
N ASN A 230 -4.56 4.88 7.16
CA ASN A 230 -5.74 4.13 6.71
C ASN A 230 -5.93 2.86 7.58
N PRO A 231 -6.36 3.03 8.84
CA PRO A 231 -6.51 1.90 9.76
C PRO A 231 -7.58 0.90 9.31
N LEU A 232 -8.60 1.35 8.58
CA LEU A 232 -9.63 0.44 8.05
C LEU A 232 -9.03 -0.54 7.01
N LEU A 233 -8.18 -0.05 6.11
CA LEU A 233 -7.49 -0.93 5.16
C LEU A 233 -6.56 -1.91 5.87
N GLN A 234 -5.80 -1.44 6.87
CA GLN A 234 -4.94 -2.31 7.68
C GLN A 234 -5.76 -3.40 8.38
N GLN A 235 -6.88 -3.04 8.97
CA GLN A 235 -7.77 -3.99 9.65
C GLN A 235 -8.31 -5.05 8.68
N VAL A 236 -8.89 -4.64 7.54
CA VAL A 236 -9.43 -5.56 6.53
C VAL A 236 -8.36 -6.54 6.06
N VAL A 237 -7.17 -6.04 5.71
CA VAL A 237 -6.06 -6.87 5.24
C VAL A 237 -5.57 -7.82 6.33
N THR A 238 -5.44 -7.34 7.57
CA THR A 238 -5.03 -8.15 8.72
C THR A 238 -6.01 -9.30 8.97
N ASP A 239 -7.29 -8.97 9.11
CA ASP A 239 -8.33 -9.93 9.44
C ASP A 239 -8.44 -11.03 8.37
N TYR A 240 -8.41 -10.64 7.09
CA TYR A 240 -8.45 -11.60 5.98
C TYR A 240 -7.20 -12.46 5.90
N THR A 241 -6.02 -11.90 6.16
CA THR A 241 -4.75 -12.65 6.17
C THR A 241 -4.78 -13.73 7.26
N ILE A 242 -5.12 -13.34 8.49
CA ILE A 242 -5.22 -14.26 9.64
C ILE A 242 -6.28 -15.33 9.40
N LEU A 243 -7.47 -14.94 8.93
CA LEU A 243 -8.57 -15.86 8.66
C LEU A 243 -8.20 -16.95 7.64
N ARG A 244 -7.29 -16.66 6.73
CA ARG A 244 -6.76 -17.60 5.72
C ARG A 244 -5.56 -18.41 6.19
N GLY A 245 -5.11 -18.23 7.47
CA GLY A 245 -4.02 -18.97 8.11
C GLY A 245 -2.63 -18.48 7.73
N PHE A 246 -2.49 -17.18 7.41
CA PHE A 246 -1.22 -16.52 7.12
C PHE A 246 -0.92 -15.47 8.19
N THR A 247 0.33 -15.05 8.28
CA THR A 247 0.81 -14.06 9.25
C THR A 247 1.03 -12.71 8.56
N PRO A 248 0.26 -11.66 8.88
CA PRO A 248 0.49 -10.33 8.35
C PRO A 248 1.57 -9.59 9.14
N HIS A 249 2.47 -8.90 8.44
CA HIS A 249 3.46 -7.98 9.02
C HIS A 249 3.31 -6.61 8.38
N TYR A 250 3.35 -5.56 9.21
CA TYR A 250 3.38 -4.16 8.75
C TYR A 250 4.68 -3.53 9.22
N LEU A 251 5.38 -2.84 8.32
CA LEU A 251 6.63 -2.19 8.63
C LEU A 251 6.41 -0.70 8.90
N ASN A 252 6.93 -0.22 10.03
CA ASN A 252 7.04 1.22 10.27
C ASN A 252 7.84 1.85 9.12
N ASN A 253 7.35 2.94 8.56
CA ASN A 253 7.93 3.58 7.37
C ASN A 253 7.96 2.69 6.11
N GLY A 254 7.19 1.60 6.05
CA GLY A 254 7.13 0.71 4.88
C GLY A 254 6.76 1.40 3.57
N ALA A 255 6.03 2.53 3.63
CA ALA A 255 5.74 3.37 2.47
C ALA A 255 7.01 3.96 1.81
N PHE A 256 8.10 4.07 2.55
CA PHE A 256 9.37 4.64 2.10
C PHE A 256 10.42 3.60 1.74
N SER A 257 10.07 2.31 1.68
CA SER A 257 11.01 1.23 1.38
C SER A 257 11.79 1.47 0.10
N GLY A 258 11.15 1.91 -1.00
CA GLY A 258 11.84 2.27 -2.24
C GLY A 258 12.89 3.36 -2.06
N ALA A 259 12.51 4.48 -1.44
CA ALA A 259 13.43 5.59 -1.18
C ALA A 259 14.56 5.19 -0.21
N LEU A 260 14.25 4.43 0.85
CA LEU A 260 15.25 3.94 1.80
C LEU A 260 16.23 2.97 1.14
N GLY A 261 15.72 2.06 0.32
CA GLY A 261 16.55 1.07 -0.35
C GLY A 261 17.55 1.69 -1.30
N THR A 262 17.22 2.79 -2.01
CA THR A 262 18.16 3.49 -2.88
C THR A 262 19.40 4.03 -2.17
N LEU A 263 19.32 4.28 -0.85
CA LEU A 263 20.45 4.74 -0.05
C LEU A 263 21.49 3.64 0.25
N HIS A 264 21.11 2.37 0.03
CA HIS A 264 21.88 1.20 0.47
C HIS A 264 22.16 0.21 -0.67
N LEU A 265 21.88 0.60 -1.91
CA LEU A 265 22.28 -0.05 -3.17
C LEU A 265 23.45 0.69 -3.86
#